data_624d8e524f69b27f9b85229894b0b66e
#
_entry.id   624d8e524f69b27f9b85229894b0b66e
#
_cell.length_a   1.000
_cell.length_b   1.000
_cell.length_c   1.000
_cell.angle_alpha   90.00
_cell.angle_beta   90.00
_cell.angle_gamma   90.00
#
_symmetry.space_group_name_H-M   'P 1'
#
loop_
_entity.id
_entity.type
_entity.pdbx_description
1 polymer ?
#
loop_
_entity_poly.entity_id
_entity_poly.type
_entity_poly.pdbx_seq_one_letter_code
_entity_poly.pdbx_strand_id
1 'polypeptide(L)' 'MAAPTRRFLVLLAEDDDDDVLMVRDALGAAGINHDLRHVGNGEELLDYLNRREGYAGPGQAPTPDLVLLDLNMPG' A
#
# COMPACT_ATOMS: atom_id res chain seq x y z
N MET A 1 -26.64 -11.71 11.34
CA MET A 1 -25.19 -11.64 11.52
C MET A 1 -24.57 -10.78 10.41
N ALA A 2 -23.76 -9.82 10.80
CA ALA A 2 -23.11 -8.98 9.82
C ALA A 2 -22.01 -9.76 9.08
N ALA A 3 -21.85 -9.50 7.78
CA ALA A 3 -20.73 -10.04 7.05
C ALA A 3 -19.42 -9.49 7.61
N PRO A 4 -18.32 -10.27 7.55
CA PRO A 4 -17.03 -9.73 7.96
C PRO A 4 -16.70 -8.48 7.16
N THR A 5 -16.23 -7.45 7.85
CA THR A 5 -15.81 -6.22 7.19
C THR A 5 -14.49 -6.49 6.46
N ARG A 6 -14.52 -6.35 5.15
CA ARG A 6 -13.33 -6.50 4.33
C ARG A 6 -12.41 -5.31 4.59
N ARG A 7 -11.14 -5.58 4.82
CA ARG A 7 -10.15 -4.52 4.91
C ARG A 7 -9.82 -3.99 3.53
N PHE A 8 -9.76 -2.69 3.45
CA PHE A 8 -9.39 -1.99 2.22
C PHE A 8 -7.87 -2.00 2.10
N LEU A 9 -7.33 -2.68 1.11
CA LEU A 9 -5.89 -2.77 0.94
C LEU A 9 -5.39 -1.57 0.15
N VAL A 10 -4.52 -0.79 0.77
CA VAL A 10 -3.90 0.40 0.17
C VAL A 10 -2.42 0.12 -0.04
N LEU A 11 -1.95 0.31 -1.26
CA LEU A 11 -0.53 0.23 -1.58
C LEU A 11 0.00 1.65 -1.79
N LEU A 12 0.97 2.03 -0.97
CA LEU A 12 1.56 3.37 -0.98
C LEU A 12 3.00 3.30 -1.47
N ALA A 13 3.32 4.04 -2.53
CA ALA A 13 4.69 4.22 -3.00
C ALA A 13 5.20 5.56 -2.48
N GLU A 14 6.09 5.51 -1.50
CA GLU A 14 6.60 6.69 -0.79
C GLU A 14 7.98 6.39 -0.21
N ASP A 15 8.93 7.28 -0.40
CA ASP A 15 10.30 7.11 0.09
C ASP A 15 10.52 7.71 1.49
N ASP A 16 9.59 8.51 2.00
CA ASP A 16 9.69 9.15 3.31
C ASP A 16 8.78 8.46 4.33
N ASP A 17 9.38 7.88 5.37
CA ASP A 17 8.64 7.16 6.41
C ASP A 17 7.68 8.08 7.17
N ASP A 18 8.00 9.36 7.34
CA ASP A 18 7.11 10.31 7.99
C ASP A 18 5.84 10.53 7.18
N ASP A 19 5.96 10.58 5.86
CA ASP A 19 4.81 10.71 4.98
C ASP A 19 3.96 9.44 4.98
N VAL A 20 4.57 8.27 5.10
CA VAL A 20 3.84 7.01 5.30
C VAL A 20 2.99 7.06 6.55
N LEU A 21 3.55 7.56 7.66
CA LEU A 21 2.81 7.70 8.91
C LEU A 21 1.65 8.69 8.78
N MET A 22 1.83 9.78 8.04
CA MET A 22 0.77 10.74 7.80
C MET A 22 -0.41 10.12 7.04
N VAL A 23 -0.12 9.32 6.02
CA VAL A 23 -1.17 8.64 5.26
C VAL A 23 -1.90 7.64 6.15
N ARG A 24 -1.16 6.85 6.93
CA ARG A 24 -1.75 5.88 7.86
C ARG A 24 -2.67 6.56 8.86
N ASP A 25 -2.21 7.67 9.43
CA ASP A 25 -3.01 8.42 10.41
C ASP A 25 -4.26 9.00 9.77
N ALA A 26 -4.15 9.52 8.55
CA ALA A 26 -5.30 10.07 7.82
C ALA A 26 -6.35 9.01 7.53
N LEU A 27 -5.93 7.81 7.12
CA LEU A 27 -6.85 6.70 6.87
C LEU A 27 -7.55 6.25 8.15
N GLY A 28 -6.80 6.19 9.26
CA GLY A 28 -7.37 5.87 10.56
C GLY A 28 -8.35 6.91 11.05
N ALA A 29 -8.03 8.19 10.89
CA ALA A 29 -8.90 9.29 11.29
C ALA A 29 -10.18 9.34 10.47
N ALA A 30 -10.13 8.91 9.21
CA ALA A 30 -11.32 8.83 8.37
C ALA A 30 -12.21 7.62 8.69
N GLY A 31 -11.81 6.77 9.61
CA GLY A 31 -12.57 5.59 9.99
C GLY A 31 -12.55 4.47 8.96
N ILE A 32 -11.57 4.47 8.08
CA ILE A 32 -11.45 3.46 7.04
C ILE A 32 -10.75 2.22 7.61
N ASN A 33 -11.44 1.08 7.57
CA ASN A 33 -10.83 -0.19 7.94
C ASN A 33 -9.89 -0.62 6.82
N HIS A 34 -8.60 -0.41 7.02
CA HIS A 34 -7.59 -0.56 5.97
C HIS A 34 -6.40 -1.38 6.40
N ASP A 35 -5.69 -1.91 5.41
CA ASP A 35 -4.38 -2.50 5.56
C ASP A 35 -3.46 -1.70 4.63
N LEU A 36 -2.43 -1.08 5.19
CA LEU A 36 -1.52 -0.26 4.41
C LEU A 36 -0.23 -1.02 4.13
N ARG A 37 0.08 -1.19 2.85
CA ARG A 37 1.35 -1.72 2.40
C ARG A 37 2.16 -0.61 1.77
N HIS A 38 3.46 -0.65 1.99
CA HIS A 38 4.36 0.42 1.62
C HIS A 38 5.51 -0.11 0.77
N VAL A 39 5.79 0.57 -0.32
CA VAL A 39 6.99 0.36 -1.14
C VAL A 39 7.75 1.68 -1.23
N GLY A 40 9.08 1.60 -1.35
CA GLY A 40 9.94 2.77 -1.21
C GLY A 40 10.18 3.57 -2.48
N ASN A 41 9.81 3.03 -3.64
CA ASN A 41 10.05 3.70 -4.92
C ASN A 41 9.19 3.10 -6.01
N GLY A 42 9.25 3.70 -7.21
CA GLY A 42 8.44 3.25 -8.35
C GLY A 42 8.84 1.88 -8.88
N GLU A 43 10.13 1.55 -8.81
CA GLU A 43 10.59 0.23 -9.25
C GLU A 43 10.03 -0.87 -8.36
N GLU A 44 10.07 -0.67 -7.05
CA GLU A 44 9.48 -1.62 -6.09
C GLU A 44 7.96 -1.72 -6.25
N LEU A 45 7.30 -0.59 -6.57
CA LEU A 45 5.88 -0.60 -6.88
C LEU A 45 5.57 -1.50 -8.07
N LEU A 46 6.37 -1.41 -9.14
CA LEU A 46 6.19 -2.25 -10.31
C LEU A 46 6.46 -3.72 -9.99
N ASP A 47 7.47 -4.00 -9.17
CA ASP A 47 7.75 -5.36 -8.72
C ASP A 47 6.57 -5.95 -7.97
N TYR A 48 5.97 -5.17 -7.09
CA TYR A 48 4.77 -5.59 -6.36
C TYR A 48 3.60 -5.88 -7.30
N LEU A 49 3.30 -4.94 -8.19
CA LEU A 49 2.16 -5.08 -9.11
C LEU A 49 2.34 -6.22 -10.11
N ASN A 50 3.58 -6.48 -10.52
CA ASN A 50 3.90 -7.56 -11.45
C ASN A 50 4.29 -8.86 -10.75
N ARG A 51 4.27 -8.89 -9.43
CA ARG A 51 4.63 -10.04 -8.60
C ARG A 51 6.01 -10.58 -8.93
N ARG A 52 6.98 -9.67 -8.95
CA ARG A 52 8.39 -10.00 -9.21
C ARG A 52 9.23 -9.85 -7.95
N GLU A 53 10.45 -10.34 -8.01
CA GLU A 53 11.44 -10.26 -6.93
C GLU A 53 10.85 -10.81 -5.63
N GLY A 54 10.90 -10.04 -4.55
CA GLY A 54 10.36 -10.47 -3.26
C GLY A 54 8.85 -10.66 -3.22
N TYR A 55 8.14 -10.33 -4.30
CA TYR A 55 6.68 -10.40 -4.36
C TYR A 55 6.16 -11.56 -5.22
N ALA A 56 7.05 -12.47 -5.62
CA ALA A 56 6.68 -13.56 -6.52
C ALA A 56 5.96 -14.73 -5.81
N GLY A 57 6.15 -14.87 -4.50
CA GLY A 57 5.57 -15.96 -3.73
C GLY A 57 4.06 -15.82 -3.50
N PRO A 58 3.37 -16.94 -3.20
CA PRO A 58 1.95 -16.88 -2.88
C PRO A 58 1.68 -15.96 -1.69
N GLY A 59 0.71 -15.08 -1.81
CA GLY A 59 0.32 -14.17 -0.74
C GLY A 59 1.27 -13.00 -0.50
N GLN A 60 2.35 -12.88 -1.27
CA GLN A 60 3.33 -11.81 -1.07
C GLN A 60 2.86 -10.47 -1.65
N ALA A 61 2.00 -10.49 -2.65
CA ALA A 61 1.50 -9.28 -3.29
C ALA A 61 0.01 -9.37 -3.57
N PRO A 62 -0.83 -9.32 -2.51
CA PRO A 62 -2.28 -9.28 -2.73
C PRO A 62 -2.66 -8.02 -3.51
N THR A 63 -3.65 -8.14 -4.37
CA THR A 63 -4.09 -7.05 -5.24
C THR A 63 -4.62 -5.88 -4.40
N PRO A 64 -4.06 -4.68 -4.55
CA PRO A 64 -4.54 -3.54 -3.78
C PRO A 64 -5.88 -3.02 -4.31
N ASP A 65 -6.66 -2.46 -3.40
CA ASP A 65 -7.90 -1.75 -3.75
C ASP A 65 -7.61 -0.32 -4.20
N LEU A 66 -6.50 0.26 -3.69
CA LEU A 66 -6.10 1.62 -3.99
C LEU A 66 -4.57 1.69 -4.03
N VAL A 67 -4.05 2.38 -5.02
CA VAL A 67 -2.61 2.69 -5.11
C VAL A 67 -2.43 4.19 -4.96
N LEU A 68 -1.62 4.59 -3.99
CA LEU A 68 -1.24 5.98 -3.79
C LEU A 68 0.22 6.15 -4.21
N LEU A 69 0.49 7.16 -5.01
CA LEU A 69 1.82 7.41 -5.55
C LEU A 69 2.27 8.82 -5.20
N ASP A 70 3.44 8.95 -4.58
CA ASP A 70 4.06 10.24 -4.35
C ASP A 70 4.75 10.70 -5.64
N LEU A 71 4.29 11.83 -6.19
CA LEU A 71 4.82 12.39 -7.43
C LEU A 71 6.19 13.03 -7.26
N ASN A 72 6.63 13.26 -6.04
CA ASN A 72 7.95 13.82 -5.74
C ASN A 72 9.00 12.75 -5.48
N MET A 73 8.63 11.50 -5.56
CA MET A 73 9.52 10.38 -5.29
C MET A 73 10.55 10.22 -6.39
N PRO A 74 11.84 10.13 -6.06
CA PRO A 74 12.89 9.95 -7.08
C PRO A 74 12.79 8.57 -7.74
N GLY A 75 13.14 8.53 -8.98
CA GLY A 75 13.25 7.31 -9.72
C GLY A 75 12.02 6.78 -10.31
#